data_dd6149a9ccd33107769da6047a8f1a40
#
_entry.id   dd6149a9ccd33107769da6047a8f1a40
#
_cell.length_a   1.000
_cell.length_b   1.000
_cell.length_c   1.000
_cell.angle_alpha   90.00
_cell.angle_beta   90.00
_cell.angle_gamma   90.00
#
_symmetry.space_group_name_H-M   'P 1'
#
loop_
_entity.id
_entity.type
_entity.pdbx_description
1 polymer ?
#
loop_
_entity_poly.entity_id
_entity_poly.type
_entity_poly.pdbx_seq_one_letter_code
_entity_poly.pdbx_strand_id
1 'polypeptide(L)'
;VLLFLLVLPGYFYDILFKFVVIQILFMYRILLYTIITLLFVVSVSDQSKASDQPANADTLSQDEPTEKKEGFDTGEFIFSHIQDDYGWHLFTYNHHHVSIPLPVILYSKDKGLVTFWSGKLAHNHSYKGFKIADKGTFKNKIVEINDQGEFVARPFDISITKNVLAIIISCIILVLVFVSIAKAYQRRPNQPPSGLQSLMEPVILFIRDDIAKDSIGEKHYERFTPALLTIFFFILLNNLLGLVPIFPGGANVTGNITVTMGLALVTFIITTFTGNKNYWAHIFNAPGIPWWLKVPLPLIPVIELFGVIIKPFVLMIRLFANITAGHIIILGFFSLIFIFGNLNDVLGLAVSPVSVIFTVFMSFLELLVAFIQAYVFTVLSAIYFGMAVAEDH
;
A
#
# COMPACT_ATOMS: atom_id res chain seq x y z
N VAL A 1 33.03 -23.93 -12.54
CA VAL A 1 31.59 -24.23 -12.40
C VAL A 1 31.32 -25.04 -11.13
N LEU A 2 32.05 -26.16 -10.86
CA LEU A 2 31.84 -26.96 -9.64
C LEU A 2 32.20 -26.26 -8.32
N LEU A 3 33.19 -25.36 -8.30
CA LEU A 3 33.54 -24.53 -7.14
C LEU A 3 32.49 -23.42 -6.90
N PHE A 4 31.85 -22.95 -7.96
CA PHE A 4 30.78 -21.96 -7.88
C PHE A 4 29.49 -22.55 -7.28
N LEU A 5 29.19 -23.81 -7.57
CA LEU A 5 28.04 -24.55 -7.03
C LEU A 5 28.21 -24.97 -5.54
N LEU A 6 29.44 -25.03 -5.01
CA LEU A 6 29.70 -25.34 -3.60
C LEU A 6 29.69 -24.11 -2.68
N VAL A 7 29.85 -22.89 -3.23
CA VAL A 7 29.82 -21.63 -2.46
C VAL A 7 28.39 -21.05 -2.39
N LEU A 8 27.56 -21.28 -3.40
CA LEU A 8 26.18 -20.80 -3.48
C LEU A 8 25.25 -21.33 -2.35
N PRO A 9 25.27 -22.60 -1.94
CA PRO A 9 24.38 -23.07 -0.88
C PRO A 9 24.63 -22.42 0.47
N GLY A 10 25.89 -22.19 0.85
CA GLY A 10 26.24 -21.54 2.12
C GLY A 10 25.82 -20.06 2.17
N TYR A 11 25.98 -19.35 1.07
CA TYR A 11 25.59 -17.95 0.96
C TYR A 11 24.06 -17.77 0.94
N PHE A 12 23.36 -18.68 0.28
CA PHE A 12 21.90 -18.71 0.23
C PHE A 12 21.29 -19.06 1.60
N TYR A 13 21.90 -20.00 2.33
CA TYR A 13 21.50 -20.33 3.70
C TYR A 13 21.74 -19.16 4.67
N ASP A 14 22.84 -18.42 4.54
CA ASP A 14 23.12 -17.25 5.39
C ASP A 14 22.15 -16.10 5.12
N ILE A 15 21.78 -15.88 3.87
CA ILE A 15 20.74 -14.91 3.46
C ILE A 15 19.37 -15.33 4.00
N LEU A 16 18.99 -16.59 3.80
CA LEU A 16 17.73 -17.14 4.28
C LEU A 16 17.67 -17.10 5.82
N PHE A 17 18.77 -17.43 6.48
CA PHE A 17 18.87 -17.37 7.93
C PHE A 17 18.76 -15.95 8.46
N LYS A 18 19.47 -14.99 7.88
CA LYS A 18 19.35 -13.55 8.23
C LYS A 18 17.95 -13.01 7.94
N PHE A 19 17.34 -13.41 6.84
CA PHE A 19 15.95 -13.06 6.50
C PHE A 19 14.96 -13.65 7.53
N VAL A 20 15.12 -14.91 7.91
CA VAL A 20 14.30 -15.58 8.94
C VAL A 20 14.52 -14.93 10.32
N VAL A 21 15.74 -14.57 10.68
CA VAL A 21 16.03 -13.88 11.95
C VAL A 21 15.39 -12.48 11.98
N ILE A 22 15.44 -11.74 10.89
CA ILE A 22 14.75 -10.45 10.75
C ILE A 22 13.23 -10.64 10.84
N GLN A 23 12.70 -11.67 10.20
CA GLN A 23 11.29 -12.03 10.31
C GLN A 23 10.89 -12.38 11.75
N ILE A 24 11.71 -13.20 12.43
CA ILE A 24 11.45 -13.58 13.84
C ILE A 24 11.48 -12.36 14.75
N LEU A 25 12.43 -11.44 14.56
CA LEU A 25 12.50 -10.18 15.32
C LEU A 25 11.31 -9.25 15.03
N PHE A 26 10.89 -9.19 13.78
CA PHE A 26 9.70 -8.44 13.36
C PHE A 26 8.42 -9.07 13.93
N MET A 27 8.33 -10.40 13.90
CA MET A 27 7.28 -11.19 14.50
C MET A 27 7.17 -10.99 16.01
N TYR A 28 8.30 -11.05 16.71
CA TYR A 28 8.36 -10.82 18.15
C TYR A 28 7.83 -9.41 18.49
N ARG A 29 8.14 -8.40 17.68
CA ARG A 29 7.60 -7.05 17.85
C ARG A 29 6.09 -7.00 17.56
N ILE A 30 5.61 -7.64 16.49
CA ILE A 30 4.16 -7.73 16.22
C ILE A 30 3.46 -8.46 17.36
N LEU A 31 3.97 -9.59 17.81
CA LEU A 31 3.42 -10.34 18.94
C LEU A 31 3.43 -9.50 20.23
N LEU A 32 4.51 -8.76 20.49
CA LEU A 32 4.60 -7.85 21.63
C LEU A 32 3.55 -6.73 21.53
N TYR A 33 3.36 -6.14 20.34
CA TYR A 33 2.36 -5.09 20.12
C TYR A 33 0.93 -5.64 20.18
N THR A 34 0.67 -6.84 19.68
CA THR A 34 -0.65 -7.48 19.83
C THR A 34 -0.96 -7.82 21.28
N ILE A 35 0.03 -8.27 22.08
CA ILE A 35 -0.13 -8.49 23.51
C ILE A 35 -0.37 -7.16 24.24
N ILE A 36 0.36 -6.10 23.91
CA ILE A 36 0.16 -4.77 24.51
C ILE A 36 -1.22 -4.22 24.14
N THR A 37 -1.67 -4.40 22.89
CA THR A 37 -3.00 -3.97 22.45
C THR A 37 -4.09 -4.78 23.16
N LEU A 38 -3.88 -6.08 23.33
CA LEU A 38 -4.81 -6.95 24.07
C LEU A 38 -4.92 -6.54 25.56
N LEU A 39 -3.77 -6.27 26.22
CA LEU A 39 -3.72 -5.78 27.59
C LEU A 39 -4.40 -4.41 27.72
N PHE A 40 -4.23 -3.53 26.72
CA PHE A 40 -4.88 -2.23 26.68
C PHE A 40 -6.41 -2.34 26.51
N VAL A 41 -6.88 -3.23 25.63
CA VAL A 41 -8.33 -3.51 25.44
C VAL A 41 -8.94 -4.08 26.74
N VAL A 42 -8.24 -4.98 27.41
CA VAL A 42 -8.69 -5.53 28.71
C VAL A 42 -8.75 -4.44 29.78
N SER A 43 -7.78 -3.53 29.84
CA SER A 43 -7.76 -2.43 30.82
C SER A 43 -8.86 -1.38 30.57
N VAL A 44 -9.24 -1.16 29.31
CA VAL A 44 -10.33 -0.24 28.95
C VAL A 44 -11.70 -0.85 29.25
N SER A 45 -11.87 -2.18 29.12
CA SER A 45 -13.13 -2.85 29.48
C SER A 45 -13.39 -2.85 31.00
N ASP A 46 -12.34 -2.83 31.83
CA ASP A 46 -12.49 -2.71 33.30
C ASP A 46 -12.94 -1.31 33.76
N GLN A 47 -12.56 -0.26 33.00
CA GLN A 47 -13.01 1.10 33.32
C GLN A 47 -14.49 1.36 32.96
N SER A 48 -15.05 0.64 31.98
CA SER A 48 -16.47 0.77 31.64
C SER A 48 -17.41 0.18 32.70
N LYS A 49 -16.91 -0.72 33.55
CA LYS A 49 -17.67 -1.30 34.67
C LYS A 49 -17.72 -0.44 35.94
N ALA A 50 -16.91 0.61 36.02
CA ALA A 50 -16.83 1.45 37.22
C ALA A 50 -17.83 2.62 37.26
N SER A 51 -18.71 2.78 36.25
CA SER A 51 -19.67 3.89 36.18
C SER A 51 -21.13 3.51 36.47
N ASP A 52 -21.42 2.25 36.80
CA ASP A 52 -22.78 1.86 37.20
C ASP A 52 -22.97 1.97 38.75
N GLN A 53 -23.22 3.19 39.24
CA GLN A 53 -23.87 3.40 40.51
C GLN A 53 -25.39 3.49 40.29
N PRO A 54 -26.20 2.80 41.10
CA PRO A 54 -27.66 2.82 40.95
C PRO A 54 -28.22 4.15 41.42
N ALA A 55 -28.79 4.94 40.53
CA ALA A 55 -29.63 6.05 40.85
C ALA A 55 -31.08 5.57 41.04
N ASN A 56 -31.66 6.00 42.14
CA ASN A 56 -32.99 5.68 42.67
C ASN A 56 -34.13 5.81 41.65
N ALA A 57 -35.02 4.85 41.73
CA ALA A 57 -36.36 4.92 41.16
C ALA A 57 -37.15 6.11 41.74
N ASP A 58 -37.70 6.93 40.87
CA ASP A 58 -39.10 7.36 40.86
C ASP A 58 -39.37 8.37 39.74
N THR A 59 -40.49 8.13 39.11
CA THR A 59 -41.35 9.01 38.29
C THR A 59 -41.32 8.91 36.78
N LEU A 60 -42.39 8.22 36.29
CA LEU A 60 -43.30 8.61 35.19
C LEU A 60 -42.76 8.84 33.76
N SER A 61 -43.01 7.79 32.95
CA SER A 61 -43.53 7.84 31.56
C SER A 61 -43.39 9.13 30.75
N GLN A 62 -42.48 9.12 29.81
CA GLN A 62 -42.66 9.70 28.46
C GLN A 62 -41.86 8.84 27.48
N ASP A 63 -42.52 8.49 26.37
CA ASP A 63 -41.94 7.75 25.24
C ASP A 63 -40.74 8.50 24.67
N GLU A 64 -39.52 8.08 25.07
CA GLU A 64 -38.31 8.44 24.33
C GLU A 64 -38.01 7.34 23.30
N PRO A 65 -37.61 7.72 22.09
CA PRO A 65 -37.22 6.75 21.07
C PRO A 65 -36.02 5.95 21.60
N THR A 66 -36.18 4.65 21.70
CA THR A 66 -35.15 3.68 22.02
C THR A 66 -33.90 3.99 21.14
N GLU A 67 -32.86 4.58 21.72
CA GLU A 67 -31.53 4.60 21.12
C GLU A 67 -31.12 3.13 20.90
N LYS A 68 -31.27 2.69 19.66
CA LYS A 68 -30.57 1.49 19.21
C LYS A 68 -29.11 1.75 19.47
N LYS A 69 -28.47 1.02 20.39
CA LYS A 69 -27.02 0.92 20.47
C LYS A 69 -26.57 0.62 19.04
N GLU A 70 -26.00 1.62 18.37
CA GLU A 70 -25.43 1.42 17.04
C GLU A 70 -24.36 0.35 17.21
N GLY A 71 -24.63 -0.84 16.68
CA GLY A 71 -23.68 -1.94 16.70
C GLY A 71 -22.41 -1.50 15.96
N PHE A 72 -21.25 -2.00 16.38
CA PHE A 72 -19.95 -1.74 15.73
C PHE A 72 -20.06 -2.00 14.22
N ASP A 73 -19.95 -0.92 13.41
CA ASP A 73 -19.96 -1.01 11.96
C ASP A 73 -18.57 -1.44 11.46
N THR A 74 -18.45 -2.75 11.22
CA THR A 74 -17.22 -3.36 10.70
C THR A 74 -16.82 -2.80 9.34
N GLY A 75 -17.79 -2.49 8.48
CA GLY A 75 -17.53 -1.94 7.18
C GLY A 75 -16.89 -0.55 7.27
N GLU A 76 -17.47 0.33 8.05
CA GLU A 76 -16.94 1.67 8.27
C GLU A 76 -15.55 1.63 8.94
N PHE A 77 -15.36 0.76 9.92
CA PHE A 77 -14.06 0.54 10.56
C PHE A 77 -12.99 0.12 9.55
N ILE A 78 -13.25 -0.89 8.73
CA ILE A 78 -12.29 -1.39 7.73
C ILE A 78 -11.99 -0.31 6.68
N PHE A 79 -13.02 0.30 6.11
CA PHE A 79 -12.84 1.30 5.06
C PHE A 79 -12.13 2.56 5.56
N SER A 80 -12.39 3.02 6.79
CA SER A 80 -11.70 4.18 7.37
C SER A 80 -10.19 3.94 7.52
N HIS A 81 -9.77 2.70 7.80
CA HIS A 81 -8.35 2.36 7.94
C HIS A 81 -7.62 2.22 6.60
N ILE A 82 -8.31 1.73 5.56
CA ILE A 82 -7.72 1.48 4.23
C ILE A 82 -7.66 2.75 3.40
N GLN A 83 -8.65 3.65 3.55
CA GLN A 83 -8.77 4.85 2.75
C GLN A 83 -7.67 5.87 3.04
N ASP A 84 -7.41 6.71 2.04
CA ASP A 84 -6.52 7.85 2.15
C ASP A 84 -7.22 9.00 2.88
N ASP A 85 -6.54 9.65 3.82
CA ASP A 85 -7.07 10.68 4.69
C ASP A 85 -6.20 11.94 4.66
N TYR A 86 -6.78 13.08 5.06
CA TYR A 86 -6.09 14.37 5.19
C TYR A 86 -5.35 14.52 6.53
N GLY A 87 -5.42 13.54 7.42
CA GLY A 87 -4.70 13.48 8.68
C GLY A 87 -4.05 12.11 8.90
N TRP A 88 -2.92 12.07 9.58
CA TRP A 88 -2.30 10.81 9.97
C TRP A 88 -2.73 10.47 11.38
N HIS A 89 -3.71 9.56 11.52
CA HIS A 89 -4.17 9.09 12.81
C HIS A 89 -3.09 8.24 13.46
N LEU A 90 -2.70 8.59 14.71
CA LEU A 90 -1.71 7.84 15.49
C LEU A 90 -2.36 6.88 16.46
N PHE A 91 -3.21 7.40 17.35
CA PHE A 91 -3.97 6.63 18.33
C PHE A 91 -5.16 7.44 18.85
N THR A 92 -6.10 6.75 19.49
CA THR A 92 -7.24 7.38 20.18
C THR A 92 -7.06 7.21 21.69
N TYR A 93 -7.12 8.31 22.42
CA TYR A 93 -7.04 8.32 23.89
C TYR A 93 -8.21 9.09 24.47
N ASN A 94 -8.99 8.47 25.39
CA ASN A 94 -10.19 9.07 25.99
C ASN A 94 -11.14 9.73 24.98
N HIS A 95 -11.51 9.03 23.90
CA HIS A 95 -12.33 9.54 22.80
C HIS A 95 -11.74 10.72 22.01
N HIS A 96 -10.49 11.11 22.29
CA HIS A 96 -9.77 12.10 21.51
C HIS A 96 -8.87 11.41 20.49
N HIS A 97 -9.09 11.69 19.22
CA HIS A 97 -8.24 11.20 18.14
C HIS A 97 -6.97 12.06 18.04
N VAL A 98 -5.82 11.45 18.34
CA VAL A 98 -4.52 12.09 18.15
C VAL A 98 -4.08 11.82 16.72
N SER A 99 -4.05 12.88 15.90
CA SER A 99 -3.63 12.81 14.50
C SER A 99 -2.63 13.91 14.19
N ILE A 100 -1.69 13.61 13.30
CA ILE A 100 -0.79 14.61 12.72
C ILE A 100 -1.58 15.35 11.64
N PRO A 101 -1.82 16.67 11.77
CA PRO A 101 -2.49 17.43 10.74
C PRO A 101 -1.58 17.58 9.53
N LEU A 102 -2.12 17.41 8.33
CA LEU A 102 -1.39 17.55 7.07
C LEU A 102 -1.75 18.85 6.35
N PRO A 103 -0.86 19.39 5.52
CA PRO A 103 -1.15 20.61 4.77
C PRO A 103 -2.17 20.34 3.67
N VAL A 104 -3.27 21.07 3.71
CA VAL A 104 -4.33 21.08 2.72
C VAL A 104 -4.08 22.23 1.74
N ILE A 105 -4.09 21.92 0.45
CA ILE A 105 -3.86 22.87 -0.65
C ILE A 105 -5.00 22.69 -1.66
N LEU A 106 -5.88 23.67 -1.72
CA LEU A 106 -7.08 23.65 -2.56
C LEU A 106 -7.05 24.82 -3.54
N TYR A 107 -7.50 24.56 -4.76
CA TYR A 107 -7.77 25.61 -5.72
C TYR A 107 -9.25 25.60 -6.08
N SER A 108 -9.96 26.69 -5.72
CA SER A 108 -11.35 26.93 -6.09
C SER A 108 -11.42 28.04 -7.15
N LYS A 109 -12.41 27.98 -8.01
CA LYS A 109 -12.65 29.05 -9.03
C LYS A 109 -13.02 30.37 -8.38
N ASP A 110 -13.76 30.32 -7.26
CA ASP A 110 -14.30 31.50 -6.60
C ASP A 110 -13.33 32.09 -5.56
N LYS A 111 -12.57 31.23 -4.86
CA LYS A 111 -11.69 31.62 -3.75
C LYS A 111 -10.19 31.58 -4.09
N GLY A 112 -9.82 31.12 -5.30
CA GLY A 112 -8.43 30.95 -5.72
C GLY A 112 -7.70 29.87 -4.95
N LEU A 113 -6.39 30.04 -4.73
CA LEU A 113 -5.54 29.12 -3.98
C LEU A 113 -5.70 29.33 -2.47
N VAL A 114 -6.17 28.30 -1.77
CA VAL A 114 -6.36 28.32 -0.32
C VAL A 114 -5.53 27.23 0.32
N THR A 115 -4.70 27.60 1.31
CA THR A 115 -3.85 26.65 2.08
C THR A 115 -4.15 26.77 3.56
N PHE A 116 -4.20 25.60 4.24
CA PHE A 116 -4.38 25.51 5.69
C PHE A 116 -4.02 24.10 6.19
N TRP A 117 -3.96 23.91 7.50
CA TRP A 117 -3.73 22.58 8.11
C TRP A 117 -5.04 21.84 8.28
N SER A 118 -5.06 20.55 7.98
CA SER A 118 -6.25 19.68 8.03
C SER A 118 -6.92 19.64 9.41
N GLY A 119 -6.18 19.89 10.48
CA GLY A 119 -6.72 19.98 11.83
C GLY A 119 -7.84 21.02 11.99
N LYS A 120 -7.92 22.02 11.12
CA LYS A 120 -9.02 23.02 11.10
C LYS A 120 -10.34 22.48 10.56
N LEU A 121 -10.29 21.34 9.84
CA LEU A 121 -11.48 20.62 9.36
C LEU A 121 -11.86 19.43 10.25
N ALA A 122 -11.09 19.17 11.34
CA ALA A 122 -11.37 18.10 12.27
C ALA A 122 -12.73 18.29 12.95
N HIS A 123 -13.38 17.22 13.37
CA HIS A 123 -14.67 17.21 14.06
C HIS A 123 -15.80 17.89 13.25
N ASN A 124 -15.83 17.71 11.93
CA ASN A 124 -16.86 18.27 11.05
C ASN A 124 -16.90 19.81 11.00
N HIS A 125 -15.84 20.49 11.45
CA HIS A 125 -15.76 21.94 11.31
C HIS A 125 -15.57 22.35 9.86
N SER A 126 -16.22 23.46 9.50
CA SER A 126 -15.97 24.15 8.24
C SER A 126 -14.92 25.24 8.42
N TYR A 127 -14.01 25.39 7.49
CA TYR A 127 -13.00 26.44 7.48
C TYR A 127 -12.88 27.09 6.11
N LYS A 128 -13.02 28.41 6.06
CA LYS A 128 -12.99 29.22 4.82
C LYS A 128 -14.01 28.75 3.77
N GLY A 129 -15.16 28.16 4.19
CA GLY A 129 -16.16 27.62 3.28
C GLY A 129 -15.79 26.27 2.66
N PHE A 130 -14.88 25.52 3.30
CA PHE A 130 -14.56 24.13 2.96
C PHE A 130 -14.90 23.22 4.12
N LYS A 131 -15.38 22.02 3.81
CA LYS A 131 -15.71 20.96 4.77
C LYS A 131 -15.37 19.60 4.18
N ILE A 132 -15.05 18.61 5.04
CA ILE A 132 -14.99 17.21 4.62
C ILE A 132 -16.43 16.69 4.54
N ALA A 133 -16.82 16.13 3.39
CA ALA A 133 -18.16 15.60 3.18
C ALA A 133 -18.39 14.30 3.95
N ASP A 134 -19.43 14.26 4.79
CA ASP A 134 -19.80 13.11 5.61
C ASP A 134 -20.59 12.07 4.83
N LYS A 135 -21.33 12.50 3.80
CA LYS A 135 -22.29 11.66 3.04
C LYS A 135 -22.21 11.96 1.54
N GLY A 136 -22.75 11.04 0.74
CA GLY A 136 -22.90 11.22 -0.71
C GLY A 136 -21.68 10.77 -1.52
N THR A 137 -21.66 11.15 -2.79
CA THR A 137 -20.66 10.73 -3.79
C THR A 137 -19.22 11.18 -3.43
N PHE A 138 -19.09 12.23 -2.61
CA PHE A 138 -17.82 12.82 -2.20
C PHE A 138 -17.48 12.55 -0.73
N LYS A 139 -18.05 11.49 -0.12
CA LYS A 139 -17.71 11.09 1.27
C LYS A 139 -16.18 11.06 1.47
N ASN A 140 -15.71 11.65 2.56
CA ASN A 140 -14.30 11.77 2.95
C ASN A 140 -13.45 12.62 1.99
N LYS A 141 -14.06 13.50 1.17
CA LYS A 141 -13.36 14.48 0.34
C LYS A 141 -13.71 15.89 0.76
N ILE A 142 -12.77 16.81 0.54
CA ILE A 142 -13.00 18.22 0.82
C ILE A 142 -13.91 18.80 -0.27
N VAL A 143 -14.97 19.43 0.17
CA VAL A 143 -15.97 20.09 -0.67
C VAL A 143 -16.12 21.55 -0.26
N GLU A 144 -16.50 22.39 -1.21
CA GLU A 144 -16.85 23.77 -0.97
C GLU A 144 -18.33 23.87 -0.60
N ILE A 145 -18.62 24.62 0.48
CA ILE A 145 -19.96 24.84 0.99
C ILE A 145 -20.31 26.33 1.01
N ASN A 146 -21.59 26.66 0.84
CA ASN A 146 -22.13 28.02 1.01
C ASN A 146 -22.30 28.33 2.52
N ASP A 147 -22.73 29.53 2.82
CA ASP A 147 -22.99 29.99 4.20
C ASP A 147 -24.14 29.20 4.87
N GLN A 148 -24.97 28.51 4.10
CA GLN A 148 -26.05 27.65 4.56
C GLN A 148 -25.58 26.20 4.80
N GLY A 149 -24.30 25.85 4.53
CA GLY A 149 -23.72 24.52 4.68
C GLY A 149 -24.02 23.55 3.54
N GLU A 150 -24.59 24.02 2.42
CA GLU A 150 -24.91 23.21 1.27
C GLU A 150 -23.71 23.08 0.33
N PHE A 151 -23.63 21.93 -0.36
CA PHE A 151 -22.61 21.64 -1.35
C PHE A 151 -22.71 22.60 -2.55
N VAL A 152 -21.61 23.29 -2.84
CA VAL A 152 -21.51 24.20 -4.01
C VAL A 152 -20.71 23.55 -5.12
N ALA A 153 -19.46 23.17 -4.83
CA ALA A 153 -18.55 22.65 -5.82
C ALA A 153 -17.47 21.74 -5.19
N ARG A 154 -16.76 21.01 -6.05
CA ARG A 154 -15.54 20.32 -5.66
C ARG A 154 -14.34 21.16 -6.07
N PRO A 155 -13.49 21.61 -5.13
CA PRO A 155 -12.25 22.28 -5.45
C PRO A 155 -11.25 21.32 -6.11
N PHE A 156 -10.29 21.84 -6.85
CA PHE A 156 -9.15 21.08 -7.30
C PHE A 156 -8.20 20.86 -6.11
N ASP A 157 -8.05 19.62 -5.71
CA ASP A 157 -7.37 19.21 -4.48
C ASP A 157 -5.95 18.70 -4.78
N ILE A 158 -4.93 19.44 -4.28
CA ILE A 158 -3.51 19.11 -4.38
C ILE A 158 -2.94 18.87 -2.97
N SER A 159 -3.79 18.56 -2.02
CA SER A 159 -3.39 18.40 -0.62
C SER A 159 -2.41 17.23 -0.42
N ILE A 160 -1.54 17.37 0.57
CA ILE A 160 -0.69 16.28 1.02
C ILE A 160 -1.52 15.37 1.93
N THR A 161 -1.97 14.25 1.38
CA THR A 161 -2.69 13.22 2.12
C THR A 161 -1.73 12.26 2.82
N LYS A 162 -2.26 11.36 3.65
CA LYS A 162 -1.49 10.30 4.33
C LYS A 162 -0.65 9.48 3.34
N ASN A 163 -1.24 9.07 2.21
CA ASN A 163 -0.53 8.29 1.21
C ASN A 163 0.55 9.09 0.49
N VAL A 164 0.30 10.36 0.17
CA VAL A 164 1.30 11.24 -0.46
C VAL A 164 2.50 11.45 0.48
N LEU A 165 2.24 11.71 1.77
CA LEU A 165 3.32 11.83 2.74
C LEU A 165 4.11 10.52 2.88
N ALA A 166 3.45 9.37 2.93
CA ALA A 166 4.10 8.06 2.98
C ALA A 166 5.00 7.82 1.76
N ILE A 167 4.55 8.18 0.55
CA ILE A 167 5.36 8.12 -0.67
C ILE A 167 6.61 9.01 -0.55
N ILE A 168 6.46 10.24 -0.07
CA ILE A 168 7.60 11.15 0.11
C ILE A 168 8.60 10.55 1.09
N ILE A 169 8.14 10.05 2.23
CA ILE A 169 9.00 9.43 3.25
C ILE A 169 9.70 8.19 2.68
N SER A 170 8.98 7.31 1.98
CA SER A 170 9.56 6.11 1.38
C SER A 170 10.60 6.43 0.31
N CYS A 171 10.37 7.45 -0.51
CA CYS A 171 11.35 7.93 -1.49
C CYS A 171 12.61 8.48 -0.80
N ILE A 172 12.46 9.26 0.26
CA ILE A 172 13.60 9.78 1.05
C ILE A 172 14.40 8.62 1.65
N ILE A 173 13.73 7.64 2.25
CA ILE A 173 14.39 6.45 2.84
C ILE A 173 15.17 5.71 1.75
N LEU A 174 14.57 5.45 0.58
CA LEU A 174 15.23 4.76 -0.53
C LEU A 174 16.47 5.53 -1.01
N VAL A 175 16.35 6.83 -1.22
CA VAL A 175 17.50 7.66 -1.65
C VAL A 175 18.63 7.61 -0.61
N LEU A 176 18.31 7.73 0.68
CA LEU A 176 19.31 7.66 1.77
C LEU A 176 19.98 6.29 1.82
N VAL A 177 19.22 5.21 1.69
CA VAL A 177 19.74 3.83 1.67
C VAL A 177 20.69 3.63 0.48
N PHE A 178 20.24 3.93 -0.73
CA PHE A 178 21.07 3.71 -1.93
C PHE A 178 22.30 4.61 -1.98
N VAL A 179 22.20 5.88 -1.57
CA VAL A 179 23.35 6.79 -1.45
C VAL A 179 24.35 6.29 -0.40
N SER A 180 23.86 5.77 0.73
CA SER A 180 24.72 5.19 1.77
C SER A 180 25.49 3.97 1.25
N ILE A 181 24.80 3.08 0.51
CA ILE A 181 25.42 1.91 -0.12
C ILE A 181 26.45 2.34 -1.18
N ALA A 182 26.10 3.27 -2.05
CA ALA A 182 27.01 3.77 -3.08
C ALA A 182 28.29 4.38 -2.46
N LYS A 183 28.14 5.17 -1.38
CA LYS A 183 29.29 5.71 -0.65
C LYS A 183 30.12 4.62 0.03
N ALA A 184 29.49 3.54 0.52
CA ALA A 184 30.20 2.41 1.13
C ALA A 184 31.08 1.69 0.11
N TYR A 185 30.59 1.47 -1.11
CA TYR A 185 31.40 0.92 -2.22
C TYR A 185 32.59 1.81 -2.60
N GLN A 186 32.39 3.12 -2.64
CA GLN A 186 33.47 4.06 -2.96
C GLN A 186 34.54 4.11 -1.87
N ARG A 187 34.16 3.98 -0.57
CA ARG A 187 35.10 4.04 0.55
C ARG A 187 35.90 2.76 0.76
N ARG A 188 35.36 1.60 0.32
CA ARG A 188 35.95 0.29 0.56
C ARG A 188 36.00 -0.52 -0.76
N PRO A 189 36.76 -0.06 -1.77
CA PRO A 189 36.88 -0.81 -3.01
C PRO A 189 37.53 -2.15 -2.74
N ASN A 190 37.02 -3.22 -3.34
CA ASN A 190 37.53 -4.61 -3.23
C ASN A 190 37.48 -5.23 -1.81
N GLN A 191 36.67 -4.68 -0.89
CA GLN A 191 36.42 -5.30 0.41
C GLN A 191 35.06 -5.98 0.42
N PRO A 192 34.89 -7.04 1.24
CA PRO A 192 33.59 -7.72 1.34
C PRO A 192 32.52 -6.75 1.89
N PRO A 193 31.28 -6.89 1.41
CA PRO A 193 30.17 -6.03 1.83
C PRO A 193 29.92 -6.17 3.33
N SER A 194 29.56 -5.08 4.01
CA SER A 194 29.29 -5.07 5.44
C SER A 194 28.03 -4.29 5.79
N GLY A 195 27.28 -4.73 6.82
CA GLY A 195 26.07 -4.06 7.33
C GLY A 195 24.98 -3.99 6.29
N LEU A 196 24.44 -2.80 6.04
CA LEU A 196 23.32 -2.59 5.10
C LEU A 196 23.67 -2.99 3.65
N GLN A 197 24.94 -2.80 3.26
CA GLN A 197 25.45 -3.23 1.95
C GLN A 197 25.31 -4.75 1.77
N SER A 198 25.71 -5.54 2.79
CA SER A 198 25.60 -7.01 2.76
C SER A 198 24.15 -7.52 2.69
N LEU A 199 23.18 -6.72 3.19
CA LEU A 199 21.76 -7.06 3.12
C LEU A 199 21.17 -6.77 1.73
N MET A 200 21.57 -5.64 1.12
CA MET A 200 20.96 -5.18 -0.14
C MET A 200 21.63 -5.75 -1.39
N GLU A 201 22.94 -6.06 -1.31
CA GLU A 201 23.71 -6.54 -2.45
C GLU A 201 23.12 -7.81 -3.09
N PRO A 202 22.75 -8.87 -2.33
CA PRO A 202 22.16 -10.08 -2.92
C PRO A 202 20.85 -9.79 -3.66
N VAL A 203 20.03 -8.88 -3.14
CA VAL A 203 18.76 -8.49 -3.78
C VAL A 203 19.01 -7.69 -5.04
N ILE A 204 19.98 -6.77 -5.02
CA ILE A 204 20.36 -5.99 -6.20
C ILE A 204 20.92 -6.89 -7.30
N LEU A 205 21.81 -7.85 -6.95
CA LEU A 205 22.37 -8.82 -7.89
C LEU A 205 21.28 -9.74 -8.46
N PHE A 206 20.37 -10.24 -7.63
CA PHE A 206 19.23 -11.03 -8.06
C PHE A 206 18.37 -10.28 -9.11
N ILE A 207 18.03 -9.02 -8.86
CA ILE A 207 17.23 -8.23 -9.80
C ILE A 207 18.02 -7.96 -11.10
N ARG A 208 19.32 -7.72 -11.01
CA ARG A 208 20.18 -7.46 -12.16
C ARG A 208 20.40 -8.71 -13.01
N ASP A 209 20.82 -9.81 -12.35
CA ASP A 209 21.33 -10.99 -13.05
C ASP A 209 20.20 -11.97 -13.39
N ASP A 210 19.31 -12.29 -12.44
CA ASP A 210 18.26 -13.29 -12.63
C ASP A 210 16.97 -12.72 -13.23
N ILE A 211 16.70 -11.40 -13.09
CA ILE A 211 15.50 -10.79 -13.65
C ILE A 211 15.83 -9.96 -14.90
N ALA A 212 16.67 -8.93 -14.76
CA ALA A 212 16.89 -7.99 -15.85
C ALA A 212 17.65 -8.63 -17.01
N LYS A 213 18.73 -9.37 -16.71
CA LYS A 213 19.57 -9.99 -17.73
C LYS A 213 18.83 -11.11 -18.46
N ASP A 214 18.09 -11.95 -17.75
CA ASP A 214 17.33 -13.07 -18.33
C ASP A 214 16.13 -12.58 -19.16
N SER A 215 15.41 -11.53 -18.70
CA SER A 215 14.20 -11.06 -19.38
C SER A 215 14.49 -10.09 -20.54
N ILE A 216 15.57 -9.28 -20.47
CA ILE A 216 15.86 -8.20 -21.43
C ILE A 216 17.00 -8.59 -22.37
N GLY A 217 17.88 -9.49 -21.93
CA GLY A 217 19.07 -9.92 -22.66
C GLY A 217 20.33 -9.09 -22.36
N GLU A 218 21.49 -9.69 -22.64
CA GLU A 218 22.81 -9.16 -22.26
C GLU A 218 23.15 -7.78 -22.86
N LYS A 219 22.56 -7.43 -24.00
CA LYS A 219 22.86 -6.15 -24.69
C LYS A 219 22.21 -4.93 -24.06
N HIS A 220 21.03 -5.10 -23.44
CA HIS A 220 20.17 -3.98 -23.05
C HIS A 220 19.82 -3.91 -21.57
N TYR A 221 20.09 -4.98 -20.77
CA TYR A 221 19.66 -5.06 -19.36
C TYR A 221 20.19 -3.92 -18.49
N GLU A 222 21.43 -3.46 -18.72
CA GLU A 222 22.04 -2.41 -17.90
C GLU A 222 21.24 -1.10 -17.91
N ARG A 223 20.65 -0.77 -19.05
CA ARG A 223 19.83 0.44 -19.22
C ARG A 223 18.55 0.42 -18.38
N PHE A 224 17.94 -0.75 -18.23
CA PHE A 224 16.66 -0.91 -17.54
C PHE A 224 16.78 -1.32 -16.07
N THR A 225 17.94 -1.85 -15.68
CA THR A 225 18.20 -2.28 -14.30
C THR A 225 17.90 -1.19 -13.25
N PRO A 226 18.28 0.08 -13.41
CA PRO A 226 17.93 1.12 -12.43
C PRO A 226 16.43 1.33 -12.28
N ALA A 227 15.66 1.25 -13.36
CA ALA A 227 14.20 1.38 -13.32
C ALA A 227 13.58 0.18 -12.60
N LEU A 228 14.03 -1.04 -12.88
CA LEU A 228 13.54 -2.26 -12.22
C LEU A 228 13.88 -2.27 -10.74
N LEU A 229 15.08 -1.87 -10.35
CA LEU A 229 15.47 -1.71 -8.94
C LEU A 229 14.57 -0.68 -8.22
N THR A 230 14.31 0.45 -8.88
CA THR A 230 13.43 1.48 -8.32
C THR A 230 12.02 0.95 -8.10
N ILE A 231 11.43 0.28 -9.10
CA ILE A 231 10.10 -0.32 -9.00
C ILE A 231 10.05 -1.34 -7.87
N PHE A 232 11.00 -2.26 -7.84
CA PHE A 232 11.06 -3.32 -6.83
C PHE A 232 11.12 -2.76 -5.41
N PHE A 233 12.11 -1.92 -5.13
CA PHE A 233 12.31 -1.40 -3.79
C PHE A 233 11.21 -0.41 -3.36
N PHE A 234 10.66 0.35 -4.30
CA PHE A 234 9.53 1.22 -4.02
C PHE A 234 8.30 0.41 -3.59
N ILE A 235 7.94 -0.63 -4.34
CA ILE A 235 6.81 -1.50 -4.01
C ILE A 235 7.08 -2.24 -2.70
N LEU A 236 8.24 -2.86 -2.56
CA LEU A 236 8.59 -3.61 -1.36
C LEU A 236 8.56 -2.74 -0.11
N LEU A 237 9.19 -1.56 -0.14
CA LEU A 237 9.25 -0.67 1.01
C LEU A 237 7.86 -0.15 1.39
N ASN A 238 7.04 0.27 0.41
CA ASN A 238 5.69 0.76 0.70
C ASN A 238 4.76 -0.35 1.20
N ASN A 239 4.88 -1.58 0.68
CA ASN A 239 4.16 -2.73 1.20
C ASN A 239 4.55 -3.03 2.65
N LEU A 240 5.86 -3.06 2.95
CA LEU A 240 6.35 -3.29 4.31
C LEU A 240 5.95 -2.19 5.29
N LEU A 241 6.03 -0.92 4.87
CA LEU A 241 5.58 0.20 5.69
C LEU A 241 4.06 0.14 5.92
N GLY A 242 3.28 -0.30 4.93
CA GLY A 242 1.84 -0.50 5.07
C GLY A 242 1.46 -1.49 6.17
N LEU A 243 2.27 -2.54 6.37
CA LEU A 243 2.06 -3.56 7.41
C LEU A 243 2.41 -3.08 8.83
N VAL A 244 3.20 -2.02 8.97
CA VAL A 244 3.61 -1.49 10.28
C VAL A 244 2.57 -0.49 10.77
N PRO A 245 1.81 -0.76 11.85
CA PRO A 245 0.73 0.12 12.31
C PRO A 245 1.21 1.39 13.04
N ILE A 246 2.50 1.68 13.02
CA ILE A 246 3.13 2.80 13.73
C ILE A 246 3.76 3.74 12.71
N PHE A 247 3.60 5.06 12.94
CA PHE A 247 4.26 6.09 12.12
C PHE A 247 5.78 5.80 11.95
N PRO A 248 6.33 5.86 10.74
CA PRO A 248 5.76 6.30 9.46
C PRO A 248 5.03 5.20 8.66
N GLY A 249 4.61 4.12 9.27
CA GLY A 249 3.84 3.05 8.66
C GLY A 249 2.32 3.25 8.75
N GLY A 250 1.54 2.22 8.37
CA GLY A 250 0.09 2.23 8.43
C GLY A 250 -0.60 3.00 7.29
N ALA A 251 0.16 3.46 6.29
CA ALA A 251 -0.40 4.02 5.07
C ALA A 251 -0.48 2.93 3.99
N ASN A 252 -1.67 2.66 3.50
CA ASN A 252 -1.91 1.68 2.44
C ASN A 252 -1.63 2.28 1.06
N VAL A 253 -0.35 2.58 0.77
CA VAL A 253 0.09 3.28 -0.45
C VAL A 253 -0.20 2.44 -1.69
N THR A 254 0.20 1.18 -1.71
CA THR A 254 0.03 0.26 -2.83
C THR A 254 -1.38 -0.34 -2.91
N GLY A 255 -2.19 -0.22 -1.87
CA GLY A 255 -3.63 -0.44 -1.89
C GLY A 255 -4.43 0.78 -2.36
N ASN A 256 -3.77 1.84 -2.82
CA ASN A 256 -4.42 2.94 -3.52
C ASN A 256 -4.31 2.75 -5.03
N ILE A 257 -5.46 2.61 -5.70
CA ILE A 257 -5.51 2.34 -7.15
C ILE A 257 -4.82 3.43 -7.99
N THR A 258 -4.82 4.67 -7.53
CA THR A 258 -4.15 5.78 -8.23
C THR A 258 -2.63 5.60 -8.24
N VAL A 259 -2.06 5.13 -7.13
CA VAL A 259 -0.61 4.88 -7.01
C VAL A 259 -0.20 3.70 -7.88
N THR A 260 -0.94 2.59 -7.81
CA THR A 260 -0.65 1.40 -8.62
C THR A 260 -0.85 1.65 -10.10
N MET A 261 -1.83 2.48 -10.47
CA MET A 261 -2.02 2.95 -11.84
C MET A 261 -0.83 3.81 -12.29
N GLY A 262 -0.32 4.69 -11.44
CA GLY A 262 0.88 5.49 -11.72
C GLY A 262 2.10 4.61 -12.02
N LEU A 263 2.36 3.58 -11.20
CA LEU A 263 3.45 2.62 -11.41
C LEU A 263 3.29 1.84 -12.73
N ALA A 264 2.08 1.34 -12.98
CA ALA A 264 1.77 0.63 -14.23
C ALA A 264 1.91 1.53 -15.45
N LEU A 265 1.52 2.80 -15.33
CA LEU A 265 1.67 3.81 -16.39
C LEU A 265 3.15 4.12 -16.66
N VAL A 266 3.98 4.22 -15.64
CA VAL A 266 5.44 4.40 -15.81
C VAL A 266 6.03 3.22 -16.57
N THR A 267 5.69 1.97 -16.19
CA THR A 267 6.12 0.78 -16.92
C THR A 267 5.65 0.82 -18.38
N PHE A 268 4.38 1.19 -18.62
CA PHE A 268 3.80 1.32 -19.94
C PHE A 268 4.52 2.38 -20.80
N ILE A 269 4.79 3.55 -20.22
CA ILE A 269 5.51 4.64 -20.90
C ILE A 269 6.91 4.18 -21.29
N ILE A 270 7.66 3.59 -20.35
CA ILE A 270 9.01 3.08 -20.64
C ILE A 270 8.95 2.05 -21.77
N THR A 271 8.06 1.06 -21.70
CA THR A 271 7.88 0.02 -22.73
C THR A 271 7.58 0.63 -24.10
N THR A 272 6.61 1.53 -24.16
CA THR A 272 6.13 2.13 -25.41
C THR A 272 7.18 3.02 -26.07
N PHE A 273 7.87 3.86 -25.30
CA PHE A 273 8.89 4.78 -25.83
C PHE A 273 10.22 4.12 -26.14
N THR A 274 10.53 2.97 -25.55
CA THR A 274 11.73 2.20 -25.85
C THR A 274 11.50 1.14 -26.92
N GLY A 275 10.23 0.93 -27.32
CA GLY A 275 9.84 -0.02 -28.36
C GLY A 275 10.55 0.26 -29.68
N ASN A 276 11.29 -0.74 -30.19
CA ASN A 276 11.97 -0.67 -31.46
C ASN A 276 11.00 -0.86 -32.65
N LYS A 277 11.49 -0.73 -33.86
CA LYS A 277 10.66 -0.90 -35.06
C LYS A 277 10.01 -2.29 -35.13
N ASN A 278 10.70 -3.32 -34.69
CA ASN A 278 10.22 -4.69 -34.70
C ASN A 278 9.05 -4.88 -33.71
N TYR A 279 9.14 -4.27 -32.54
CA TYR A 279 8.05 -4.25 -31.56
C TYR A 279 6.75 -3.68 -32.16
N TRP A 280 6.84 -2.52 -32.83
CA TRP A 280 5.69 -1.89 -33.47
C TRP A 280 5.24 -2.65 -34.71
N ALA A 281 6.18 -3.19 -35.51
CA ALA A 281 5.85 -4.03 -36.62
C ALA A 281 5.10 -5.30 -36.20
N HIS A 282 5.47 -5.92 -35.09
CA HIS A 282 4.76 -7.07 -34.54
C HIS A 282 3.33 -6.73 -34.14
N ILE A 283 3.08 -5.57 -33.54
CA ILE A 283 1.75 -5.13 -33.15
C ILE A 283 0.86 -4.89 -34.38
N PHE A 284 1.37 -4.17 -35.39
CA PHE A 284 0.58 -3.77 -36.57
C PHE A 284 0.60 -4.78 -37.70
N ASN A 285 1.68 -5.55 -37.84
CA ASN A 285 1.89 -6.49 -38.94
C ASN A 285 2.59 -7.77 -38.47
N ALA A 286 1.99 -8.49 -37.51
CA ALA A 286 2.56 -9.72 -36.97
C ALA A 286 2.98 -10.69 -38.07
N PRO A 287 4.24 -11.20 -38.07
CA PRO A 287 4.75 -12.12 -39.07
C PRO A 287 4.03 -13.46 -39.01
N GLY A 288 3.94 -14.17 -40.15
CA GLY A 288 3.33 -15.51 -40.20
C GLY A 288 1.81 -15.56 -40.24
N ILE A 289 1.13 -14.41 -40.23
CA ILE A 289 -0.34 -14.37 -40.25
C ILE A 289 -0.86 -14.16 -41.69
N PRO A 290 -1.84 -14.96 -42.14
CA PRO A 290 -2.48 -14.83 -43.45
C PRO A 290 -3.05 -13.43 -43.66
N TRP A 291 -2.91 -12.90 -44.88
CA TRP A 291 -3.30 -11.53 -45.23
C TRP A 291 -4.83 -11.26 -45.03
N TRP A 292 -5.68 -12.24 -45.15
CA TRP A 292 -7.13 -12.12 -44.99
C TRP A 292 -7.56 -11.84 -43.51
N LEU A 293 -6.71 -12.16 -42.54
CA LEU A 293 -6.90 -11.78 -41.12
C LEU A 293 -6.39 -10.37 -40.82
N LYS A 294 -5.62 -9.76 -41.74
CA LYS A 294 -5.14 -8.39 -41.64
C LYS A 294 -6.03 -7.40 -42.37
N VAL A 295 -6.65 -7.83 -43.49
CA VAL A 295 -7.52 -7.01 -44.36
C VAL A 295 -8.66 -7.92 -44.92
N PRO A 296 -9.95 -7.51 -44.85
CA PRO A 296 -10.51 -6.19 -44.55
C PRO A 296 -10.77 -5.95 -43.04
N LEU A 297 -10.73 -6.99 -42.20
CA LEU A 297 -10.94 -6.88 -40.75
C LEU A 297 -9.60 -7.00 -40.02
N PRO A 298 -9.02 -5.90 -39.50
CA PRO A 298 -7.70 -5.91 -38.81
C PRO A 298 -7.83 -6.51 -37.40
N LEU A 299 -8.33 -7.75 -37.28
CA LEU A 299 -8.58 -8.41 -36.00
C LEU A 299 -7.30 -8.57 -35.19
N ILE A 300 -6.20 -9.02 -35.83
CA ILE A 300 -4.95 -9.28 -35.13
C ILE A 300 -4.29 -7.99 -34.62
N PRO A 301 -4.11 -6.93 -35.44
CA PRO A 301 -3.61 -5.65 -34.92
C PRO A 301 -4.46 -5.08 -33.77
N VAL A 302 -5.76 -5.26 -33.83
CA VAL A 302 -6.66 -4.79 -32.75
C VAL A 302 -6.43 -5.60 -31.47
N ILE A 303 -6.32 -6.94 -31.56
CA ILE A 303 -6.03 -7.79 -30.40
C ILE A 303 -4.67 -7.47 -29.79
N GLU A 304 -3.63 -7.31 -30.63
CA GLU A 304 -2.28 -6.96 -30.15
C GLU A 304 -2.25 -5.57 -29.48
N LEU A 305 -2.95 -4.59 -30.06
CA LEU A 305 -3.08 -3.26 -29.47
C LEU A 305 -3.80 -3.30 -28.12
N PHE A 306 -4.89 -4.08 -28.02
CA PHE A 306 -5.53 -4.32 -26.73
C PHE A 306 -4.58 -5.01 -25.74
N GLY A 307 -3.77 -5.96 -26.20
CA GLY A 307 -2.73 -6.62 -25.40
C GLY A 307 -1.75 -5.62 -24.77
N VAL A 308 -1.31 -4.60 -25.52
CA VAL A 308 -0.41 -3.55 -25.03
C VAL A 308 -1.06 -2.74 -23.89
N ILE A 309 -2.37 -2.50 -23.95
CA ILE A 309 -3.12 -1.74 -22.92
C ILE A 309 -3.45 -2.64 -21.72
N ILE A 310 -3.80 -3.90 -21.97
CA ILE A 310 -4.20 -4.84 -20.90
C ILE A 310 -3.02 -5.18 -19.97
N LYS A 311 -1.79 -5.29 -20.50
CA LYS A 311 -0.59 -5.61 -19.71
C LYS A 311 -0.40 -4.70 -18.48
N PRO A 312 -0.32 -3.36 -18.63
CA PRO A 312 -0.21 -2.46 -17.47
C PRO A 312 -1.46 -2.48 -16.58
N PHE A 313 -2.65 -2.67 -17.16
CA PHE A 313 -3.88 -2.79 -16.38
C PHE A 313 -3.87 -4.00 -15.47
N VAL A 314 -3.41 -5.15 -15.92
CA VAL A 314 -3.25 -6.36 -15.10
C VAL A 314 -2.21 -6.15 -13.99
N LEU A 315 -1.09 -5.46 -14.27
CA LEU A 315 -0.11 -5.09 -13.25
C LEU A 315 -0.74 -4.24 -12.14
N MET A 316 -1.48 -3.22 -12.53
CA MET A 316 -2.18 -2.32 -11.60
C MET A 316 -3.16 -3.08 -10.70
N ILE A 317 -4.08 -3.84 -11.31
CA ILE A 317 -5.13 -4.58 -10.57
C ILE A 317 -4.51 -5.60 -9.63
N ARG A 318 -3.49 -6.34 -10.07
CA ARG A 318 -2.85 -7.38 -9.26
C ARG A 318 -2.23 -6.79 -7.98
N LEU A 319 -1.47 -5.70 -8.11
CA LEU A 319 -0.84 -5.07 -6.95
C LEU A 319 -1.89 -4.49 -6.01
N PHE A 320 -2.83 -3.71 -6.53
CA PHE A 320 -3.92 -3.11 -5.77
C PHE A 320 -4.77 -4.15 -5.04
N ALA A 321 -5.28 -5.15 -5.76
CA ALA A 321 -6.23 -6.11 -5.22
C ALA A 321 -5.61 -6.98 -4.12
N ASN A 322 -4.38 -7.46 -4.31
CA ASN A 322 -3.74 -8.33 -3.34
C ASN A 322 -3.46 -7.62 -2.01
N ILE A 323 -2.92 -6.40 -2.05
CA ILE A 323 -2.62 -5.64 -0.83
C ILE A 323 -3.92 -5.19 -0.14
N THR A 324 -4.89 -4.69 -0.92
CA THR A 324 -6.17 -4.26 -0.34
C THR A 324 -6.92 -5.44 0.28
N ALA A 325 -6.97 -6.60 -0.40
CA ALA A 325 -7.61 -7.80 0.14
C ALA A 325 -6.92 -8.30 1.42
N GLY A 326 -5.58 -8.28 1.48
CA GLY A 326 -4.83 -8.63 2.68
C GLY A 326 -5.23 -7.79 3.88
N HIS A 327 -5.23 -6.47 3.73
CA HIS A 327 -5.65 -5.54 4.78
C HIS A 327 -7.12 -5.74 5.21
N ILE A 328 -8.04 -5.93 4.25
CA ILE A 328 -9.45 -6.20 4.56
C ILE A 328 -9.59 -7.47 5.40
N ILE A 329 -8.89 -8.54 5.06
CA ILE A 329 -8.97 -9.82 5.78
C ILE A 329 -8.41 -9.67 7.19
N ILE A 330 -7.26 -9.04 7.38
CA ILE A 330 -6.65 -8.81 8.69
C ILE A 330 -7.57 -7.99 9.59
N LEU A 331 -8.07 -6.86 9.09
CA LEU A 331 -8.99 -6.01 9.83
C LEU A 331 -10.34 -6.70 10.08
N GLY A 332 -10.78 -7.55 9.15
CA GLY A 332 -11.98 -8.37 9.30
C GLY A 332 -11.86 -9.35 10.47
N PHE A 333 -10.77 -10.11 10.54
CA PHE A 333 -10.53 -11.01 11.67
C PHE A 333 -10.41 -10.25 12.99
N PHE A 334 -9.71 -9.11 12.98
CA PHE A 334 -9.57 -8.28 14.17
C PHE A 334 -10.92 -7.73 14.65
N SER A 335 -11.81 -7.33 13.74
CA SER A 335 -13.12 -6.79 14.05
C SER A 335 -14.10 -7.80 14.68
N LEU A 336 -13.85 -9.11 14.51
CA LEU A 336 -14.67 -10.16 15.16
C LEU A 336 -14.69 -10.01 16.69
N ILE A 337 -13.57 -9.56 17.28
CA ILE A 337 -13.46 -9.34 18.72
C ILE A 337 -14.52 -8.30 19.18
N PHE A 338 -14.64 -7.21 18.41
CA PHE A 338 -15.60 -6.15 18.72
C PHE A 338 -17.05 -6.55 18.44
N ILE A 339 -17.30 -7.27 17.34
CA ILE A 339 -18.64 -7.77 16.98
C ILE A 339 -19.17 -8.67 18.09
N PHE A 340 -18.39 -9.67 18.48
CA PHE A 340 -18.83 -10.62 19.54
C PHE A 340 -18.80 -9.99 20.93
N GLY A 341 -17.89 -9.04 21.19
CA GLY A 341 -17.86 -8.25 22.42
C GLY A 341 -19.11 -7.39 22.62
N ASN A 342 -19.65 -6.81 21.54
CA ASN A 342 -20.90 -6.06 21.61
C ASN A 342 -22.14 -6.94 21.88
N LEU A 343 -22.10 -8.22 21.51
CA LEU A 343 -23.18 -9.17 21.81
C LEU A 343 -23.12 -9.65 23.26
N ASN A 344 -21.93 -10.05 23.71
CA ASN A 344 -21.67 -10.50 25.07
C ASN A 344 -20.16 -10.45 25.37
N ASP A 345 -19.75 -9.86 26.49
CA ASP A 345 -18.35 -9.76 26.94
C ASP A 345 -17.66 -11.13 26.99
N VAL A 346 -18.37 -12.17 27.44
CA VAL A 346 -17.83 -13.55 27.52
C VAL A 346 -17.57 -14.11 26.12
N LEU A 347 -18.44 -13.85 25.15
CA LEU A 347 -18.25 -14.28 23.76
C LEU A 347 -17.10 -13.54 23.11
N GLY A 348 -16.97 -12.22 23.33
CA GLY A 348 -15.83 -11.42 22.86
C GLY A 348 -14.51 -11.98 23.39
N LEU A 349 -14.46 -12.30 24.69
CA LEU A 349 -13.25 -12.88 25.29
C LEU A 349 -12.95 -14.30 24.79
N ALA A 350 -13.97 -15.13 24.55
CA ALA A 350 -13.80 -16.47 24.02
C ALA A 350 -13.31 -16.50 22.56
N VAL A 351 -13.76 -15.53 21.72
CA VAL A 351 -13.36 -15.41 20.32
C VAL A 351 -12.00 -14.74 20.17
N SER A 352 -11.59 -13.88 21.10
CA SER A 352 -10.32 -13.12 21.03
C SER A 352 -9.09 -13.96 20.73
N PRO A 353 -8.82 -15.11 21.41
CA PRO A 353 -7.61 -15.90 21.11
C PRO A 353 -7.59 -16.43 19.67
N VAL A 354 -8.73 -16.92 19.19
CA VAL A 354 -8.87 -17.45 17.83
C VAL A 354 -8.67 -16.34 16.82
N SER A 355 -9.33 -15.20 17.01
CA SER A 355 -9.21 -14.02 16.14
C SER A 355 -7.76 -13.51 16.08
N VAL A 356 -7.08 -13.42 17.22
CA VAL A 356 -5.66 -12.98 17.27
C VAL A 356 -4.75 -13.97 16.54
N ILE A 357 -4.92 -15.28 16.73
CA ILE A 357 -4.13 -16.30 16.04
C ILE A 357 -4.30 -16.17 14.52
N PHE A 358 -5.54 -16.04 14.04
CA PHE A 358 -5.80 -15.86 12.62
C PHE A 358 -5.25 -14.52 12.09
N THR A 359 -5.38 -13.44 12.83
CA THR A 359 -4.81 -12.14 12.46
C THR A 359 -3.30 -12.21 12.32
N VAL A 360 -2.60 -12.85 13.27
CA VAL A 360 -1.14 -13.06 13.20
C VAL A 360 -0.77 -13.94 12.00
N PHE A 361 -1.48 -15.04 11.78
CA PHE A 361 -1.26 -15.90 10.62
C PHE A 361 -1.44 -15.14 9.30
N MET A 362 -2.51 -14.37 9.16
CA MET A 362 -2.77 -13.55 7.97
C MET A 362 -1.72 -12.46 7.77
N SER A 363 -1.20 -11.84 8.86
CA SER A 363 -0.11 -10.86 8.77
C SER A 363 1.17 -11.46 8.20
N PHE A 364 1.45 -12.75 8.49
CA PHE A 364 2.56 -13.46 7.85
C PHE A 364 2.35 -13.69 6.36
N LEU A 365 1.15 -14.12 6.00
CA LEU A 365 0.81 -14.29 4.58
C LEU A 365 0.90 -12.95 3.84
N GLU A 366 0.44 -11.87 4.46
CA GLU A 366 0.51 -10.55 3.85
C GLU A 366 1.96 -10.06 3.69
N LEU A 367 2.84 -10.34 4.67
CA LEU A 367 4.27 -10.08 4.54
C LEU A 367 4.90 -10.85 3.35
N LEU A 368 4.54 -12.12 3.19
CA LEU A 368 4.99 -12.94 2.06
C LEU A 368 4.45 -12.37 0.74
N VAL A 369 3.17 -12.03 0.69
CA VAL A 369 2.52 -11.41 -0.47
C VAL A 369 3.16 -10.07 -0.81
N ALA A 370 3.50 -9.25 0.17
CA ALA A 370 4.20 -7.97 -0.02
C ALA A 370 5.51 -8.13 -0.81
N PHE A 371 6.29 -9.16 -0.47
CA PHE A 371 7.53 -9.48 -1.20
C PHE A 371 7.24 -10.04 -2.60
N ILE A 372 6.33 -11.03 -2.70
CA ILE A 372 5.95 -11.65 -3.97
C ILE A 372 5.41 -10.60 -4.95
N GLN A 373 4.62 -9.62 -4.49
CA GLN A 373 4.07 -8.58 -5.37
C GLN A 373 5.15 -7.66 -5.93
N ALA A 374 6.14 -7.27 -5.11
CA ALA A 374 7.29 -6.50 -5.60
C ALA A 374 8.07 -7.30 -6.66
N TYR A 375 8.30 -8.59 -6.41
CA TYR A 375 8.97 -9.49 -7.34
C TYR A 375 8.20 -9.66 -8.65
N VAL A 376 6.92 -10.04 -8.59
CA VAL A 376 6.10 -10.31 -9.78
C VAL A 376 5.91 -9.05 -10.63
N PHE A 377 5.70 -7.89 -10.00
CA PHE A 377 5.59 -6.63 -10.73
C PHE A 377 6.88 -6.31 -11.48
N THR A 378 8.03 -6.51 -10.84
CA THR A 378 9.36 -6.26 -11.44
C THR A 378 9.67 -7.22 -12.58
N VAL A 379 9.39 -8.52 -12.40
CA VAL A 379 9.59 -9.53 -13.47
C VAL A 379 8.73 -9.23 -14.68
N LEU A 380 7.44 -8.94 -14.49
CA LEU A 380 6.56 -8.62 -15.62
C LEU A 380 6.97 -7.32 -16.30
N SER A 381 7.44 -6.31 -15.54
CA SER A 381 8.00 -5.09 -16.14
C SER A 381 9.26 -5.38 -16.96
N ALA A 382 10.15 -6.25 -16.46
CA ALA A 382 11.36 -6.67 -17.17
C ALA A 382 11.02 -7.42 -18.48
N ILE A 383 10.04 -8.33 -18.44
CA ILE A 383 9.54 -9.03 -19.63
C ILE A 383 8.99 -8.01 -20.66
N TYR A 384 8.23 -7.01 -20.22
CA TYR A 384 7.69 -5.99 -21.14
C TYR A 384 8.79 -5.12 -21.74
N PHE A 385 9.82 -4.77 -20.98
CA PHE A 385 10.99 -4.06 -21.50
C PHE A 385 11.77 -4.92 -22.49
N GLY A 386 11.95 -6.22 -22.18
CA GLY A 386 12.61 -7.17 -23.10
C GLY A 386 11.88 -7.30 -24.43
N MET A 387 10.54 -7.45 -24.40
CA MET A 387 9.74 -7.48 -25.63
C MET A 387 9.85 -6.19 -26.44
N ALA A 388 9.99 -5.03 -25.77
CA ALA A 388 10.11 -3.75 -26.46
C ALA A 388 11.44 -3.60 -27.23
N VAL A 389 12.51 -4.21 -26.75
CA VAL A 389 13.86 -4.10 -27.33
C VAL A 389 14.34 -5.37 -28.05
N ALA A 390 13.51 -6.41 -28.10
CA ALA A 390 13.86 -7.65 -28.79
C ALA A 390 14.25 -7.39 -30.24
N GLU A 391 15.41 -7.93 -30.66
CA GLU A 391 15.87 -7.97 -32.05
C GLU A 391 15.32 -9.27 -32.67
N ASP A 392 14.82 -9.21 -33.91
CA ASP A 392 14.47 -10.42 -34.65
C ASP A 392 15.74 -11.24 -34.91
N HIS A 393 15.69 -12.51 -34.59
CA HIS A 393 16.70 -13.50 -34.98
C HIS A 393 16.38 -14.07 -36.35
#